data_03107ae16ecaa864c3c2176c50b370a6
#
_entry.id   03107ae16ecaa864c3c2176c50b370a6
#
_cell.length_a   1.000
_cell.length_b   1.000
_cell.length_c   1.000
_cell.angle_alpha   90.00
_cell.angle_beta   90.00
_cell.angle_gamma   90.00
#
_symmetry.space_group_name_H-M   'P 1'
#
loop_
_entity.id
_entity.type
_entity.pdbx_description
1 polymer ?
#
loop_
_entity_poly.entity_id
_entity_poly.type
_entity_poly.pdbx_seq_one_letter_code
_entity_poly.pdbx_strand_id
1 'polypeptide(L)'
;MTPEAHQRRRIRRPVLAVTVVAWAAMLLPELLGSAPVGASGGTTLAREAESVGHAGHGGAGLSSTGLDVPEAVHWSFTPPLGYVAGWGVMLAAMMAPLLIPALRHAYTRSLAGRRGRAVALVTVAYAVTWTAGGVGLVTLASVIRTLTGPPHTALAAGIAVALMWQATPLKQRCLNRRARHPPLAAFGRAADVDALRLGGSHALWCFGSCWALMLVPLLVPAWHLGLMVVVSLWVWSEQLERPAVPGWRLQAPVRALRVARARARSLRESGPSSVAAPV
;
A
#
# COMPACT_ATOMS: atom_id res chain seq x y z
N MET A 1 7.64 -15.73 -30.05
CA MET A 1 7.14 -15.44 -28.68
C MET A 1 6.21 -16.57 -28.26
N THR A 2 6.48 -17.23 -27.12
CA THR A 2 5.64 -18.33 -26.63
C THR A 2 4.27 -17.79 -26.18
N PRO A 3 3.18 -18.58 -26.30
CA PRO A 3 1.83 -18.20 -25.84
C PRO A 3 1.82 -17.73 -24.38
N GLU A 4 2.64 -18.34 -23.53
CA GLU A 4 2.79 -17.94 -22.13
C GLU A 4 3.39 -16.55 -21.94
N ALA A 5 4.34 -16.14 -22.77
CA ALA A 5 4.94 -14.80 -22.70
C ALA A 5 3.92 -13.73 -23.07
N HIS A 6 3.04 -14.00 -24.06
CA HIS A 6 1.96 -13.08 -24.43
C HIS A 6 0.94 -12.95 -23.31
N GLN A 7 0.55 -14.05 -22.67
CA GLN A 7 -0.41 -14.09 -21.57
C GLN A 7 0.12 -13.40 -20.32
N ARG A 8 1.44 -13.53 -20.03
CA ARG A 8 2.11 -12.78 -18.95
C ARG A 8 2.05 -11.27 -19.16
N ARG A 9 2.18 -10.80 -20.39
CA ARG A 9 2.13 -9.37 -20.74
C ARG A 9 0.72 -8.79 -20.61
N ARG A 10 -0.34 -9.56 -20.90
CA ARG A 10 -1.75 -9.11 -20.84
C ARG A 10 -2.20 -8.66 -19.46
N ILE A 11 -1.72 -9.28 -18.39
CA ILE A 11 -2.06 -8.91 -17.00
C ILE A 11 -1.05 -7.92 -16.42
N ARG A 12 0.25 -8.19 -16.65
CA ARG A 12 1.30 -7.38 -16.04
C ARG A 12 1.29 -5.93 -16.52
N ARG A 13 1.06 -5.70 -17.83
CA ARG A 13 1.08 -4.33 -18.40
C ARG A 13 -0.02 -3.43 -17.80
N PRO A 14 -1.31 -3.79 -17.80
CA PRO A 14 -2.34 -2.91 -17.25
C PRO A 14 -2.15 -2.68 -15.74
N VAL A 15 -1.76 -3.69 -14.97
CA VAL A 15 -1.51 -3.52 -13.52
C VAL A 15 -0.34 -2.57 -13.28
N LEU A 16 0.76 -2.69 -14.01
CA LEU A 16 1.88 -1.76 -13.89
C LEU A 16 1.52 -0.36 -14.39
N ALA A 17 0.72 -0.23 -15.45
CA ALA A 17 0.22 1.06 -15.90
C ALA A 17 -0.62 1.75 -14.82
N VAL A 18 -1.56 1.02 -14.18
CA VAL A 18 -2.34 1.52 -13.04
C VAL A 18 -1.43 1.96 -11.90
N THR A 19 -0.41 1.17 -11.57
CA THR A 19 0.58 1.52 -10.54
C THR A 19 1.34 2.80 -10.86
N VAL A 20 1.81 2.95 -12.09
CA VAL A 20 2.54 4.15 -12.54
C VAL A 20 1.63 5.38 -12.52
N VAL A 21 0.40 5.25 -13.03
CA VAL A 21 -0.59 6.34 -13.01
C VAL A 21 -0.94 6.73 -11.57
N ALA A 22 -1.13 5.75 -10.68
CA ALA A 22 -1.41 6.02 -9.27
C ALA A 22 -0.24 6.74 -8.58
N TRP A 23 1.01 6.33 -8.81
CA TRP A 23 2.18 7.06 -8.32
C TRP A 23 2.29 8.45 -8.91
N ALA A 24 2.06 8.62 -10.21
CA ALA A 24 2.06 9.93 -10.86
C ALA A 24 0.98 10.86 -10.24
N ALA A 25 -0.23 10.35 -10.01
CA ALA A 25 -1.30 11.10 -9.37
C ALA A 25 -0.97 11.54 -7.93
N MET A 26 -0.14 10.79 -7.21
CA MET A 26 0.30 11.15 -5.86
C MET A 26 1.49 12.11 -5.86
N LEU A 27 2.45 11.93 -6.76
CA LEU A 27 3.70 12.70 -6.75
C LEU A 27 3.59 14.01 -7.55
N LEU A 28 2.76 14.07 -8.58
CA LEU A 28 2.65 15.25 -9.44
C LEU A 28 2.19 16.51 -8.69
N PRO A 29 1.15 16.47 -7.83
CA PRO A 29 0.73 17.61 -7.03
C PRO A 29 1.83 18.15 -6.12
N GLU A 30 2.60 17.27 -5.51
CA GLU A 30 3.74 17.63 -4.64
C GLU A 30 4.86 18.31 -5.43
N LEU A 31 5.19 17.79 -6.63
CA LEU A 31 6.24 18.33 -7.48
C LEU A 31 5.85 19.68 -8.10
N LEU A 32 4.55 19.89 -8.36
CA LEU A 32 4.03 21.14 -8.92
C LEU A 32 3.67 22.19 -7.85
N GLY A 33 3.86 21.89 -6.56
CA GLY A 33 3.52 22.77 -5.44
C GLY A 33 2.00 23.01 -5.30
N SER A 34 1.16 22.22 -5.99
CA SER A 34 -0.28 22.23 -5.83
C SER A 34 -0.68 21.40 -4.61
N ALA A 35 -1.70 21.86 -3.84
CA ALA A 35 -2.15 21.12 -2.67
C ALA A 35 -2.46 19.66 -3.01
N PRO A 36 -2.03 18.69 -2.17
CA PRO A 36 -2.18 17.26 -2.45
C PRO A 36 -3.67 16.91 -2.61
N VAL A 37 -3.97 16.10 -3.64
CA VAL A 37 -5.30 15.55 -3.88
C VAL A 37 -5.66 14.65 -2.69
N GLY A 38 -6.48 15.15 -1.79
CA GLY A 38 -6.90 14.46 -0.55
C GLY A 38 -6.67 15.27 0.73
N ALA A 39 -5.90 16.36 0.70
CA ALA A 39 -5.74 17.26 1.84
C ALA A 39 -6.86 18.32 1.95
N SER A 40 -7.76 18.39 0.97
CA SER A 40 -8.84 19.40 0.92
C SER A 40 -9.99 19.20 1.92
N GLY A 41 -9.95 18.17 2.77
CA GLY A 41 -10.96 17.96 3.80
C GLY A 41 -10.64 18.58 5.16
N GLY A 42 -9.39 18.97 5.42
CA GLY A 42 -8.99 19.44 6.75
C GLY A 42 -8.52 20.90 6.84
N THR A 43 -8.07 21.48 5.73
CA THR A 43 -7.44 22.82 5.76
C THR A 43 -8.37 23.97 5.41
N THR A 44 -9.47 23.73 4.69
CA THR A 44 -10.47 24.77 4.41
C THR A 44 -11.28 25.13 5.62
N LEU A 45 -11.69 24.16 6.45
CA LEU A 45 -12.45 24.43 7.69
C LEU A 45 -11.59 25.13 8.75
N ALA A 46 -10.30 24.85 8.84
CA ALA A 46 -9.40 25.55 9.76
C ALA A 46 -9.14 27.01 9.32
N ARG A 47 -9.13 27.28 8.01
CA ARG A 47 -8.89 28.62 7.48
C ARG A 47 -10.14 29.50 7.52
N GLU A 48 -11.33 28.93 7.42
CA GLU A 48 -12.59 29.64 7.61
C GLU A 48 -12.87 29.95 9.09
N ALA A 49 -12.46 29.07 10.02
CA ALA A 49 -12.58 29.32 11.44
C ALA A 49 -11.67 30.47 11.93
N GLU A 50 -10.52 30.69 11.29
CA GLU A 50 -9.58 31.75 11.64
C GLU A 50 -10.01 33.13 11.07
N SER A 51 -10.83 33.16 10.01
CA SER A 51 -11.32 34.41 9.41
C SER A 51 -12.59 34.97 10.08
N VAL A 52 -13.31 34.21 10.89
CA VAL A 52 -14.52 34.63 11.61
C VAL A 52 -14.20 35.14 13.02
N GLY A 53 -12.96 34.99 13.50
CA GLY A 53 -12.56 35.35 14.89
C GLY A 53 -12.25 36.83 15.16
N HIS A 54 -12.45 37.77 14.22
CA HIS A 54 -12.11 39.18 14.42
C HIS A 54 -13.29 40.14 14.23
N ALA A 55 -14.38 39.91 14.90
CA ALA A 55 -15.36 40.99 15.22
C ALA A 55 -16.27 40.62 16.38
N GLY A 56 -16.16 41.32 17.53
CA GLY A 56 -17.26 41.45 18.48
C GLY A 56 -16.98 41.08 19.94
N HIS A 57 -16.57 42.08 20.70
CA HIS A 57 -16.83 42.43 22.10
C HIS A 57 -17.62 41.49 23.03
N GLY A 58 -17.03 41.23 24.22
CA GLY A 58 -17.63 41.45 25.52
C GLY A 58 -18.76 40.51 25.95
N GLY A 59 -18.47 39.63 26.91
CA GLY A 59 -19.49 38.92 27.67
C GLY A 59 -18.86 37.93 28.65
N ALA A 60 -18.74 38.35 29.93
CA ALA A 60 -18.35 37.49 31.04
C ALA A 60 -19.41 36.40 31.25
N GLY A 61 -19.01 35.12 31.32
CA GLY A 61 -19.91 34.00 31.57
C GLY A 61 -19.15 32.73 31.93
N LEU A 62 -19.01 32.51 33.24
CA LEU A 62 -18.93 31.23 33.97
C LEU A 62 -18.17 30.04 33.33
N SER A 63 -17.01 29.82 33.90
CA SER A 63 -16.22 28.58 33.82
C SER A 63 -17.07 27.36 34.17
N SER A 64 -17.39 26.53 33.18
CA SER A 64 -17.64 25.14 33.43
C SER A 64 -16.32 24.40 33.16
N THR A 65 -15.73 23.84 34.20
CA THR A 65 -14.66 22.85 34.16
C THR A 65 -15.19 21.59 33.45
N GLY A 66 -15.29 21.67 32.11
CA GLY A 66 -15.48 20.53 31.24
C GLY A 66 -14.11 20.02 30.90
N LEU A 67 -13.86 18.79 31.21
CA LEU A 67 -12.75 18.00 30.66
C LEU A 67 -12.71 18.28 29.16
N ASP A 68 -11.67 19.01 28.71
CA ASP A 68 -11.30 19.09 27.30
C ASP A 68 -10.96 17.67 26.82
N VAL A 69 -11.99 16.93 26.46
CA VAL A 69 -11.85 15.73 25.64
C VAL A 69 -11.32 16.29 24.33
N PRO A 70 -10.06 15.99 23.93
CA PRO A 70 -9.57 16.39 22.63
C PRO A 70 -10.61 15.93 21.63
N GLU A 71 -11.07 16.82 20.78
CA GLU A 71 -12.12 16.63 19.79
C GLU A 71 -11.86 15.29 19.10
N ALA A 72 -12.45 14.26 19.70
CA ALA A 72 -12.33 12.89 19.27
C ALA A 72 -12.84 12.93 17.85
N VAL A 73 -11.96 12.63 16.92
CA VAL A 73 -12.18 12.46 15.49
C VAL A 73 -13.61 12.02 15.30
N HIS A 74 -14.49 12.98 14.97
CA HIS A 74 -15.88 12.69 14.68
C HIS A 74 -15.89 11.90 13.38
N TRP A 75 -15.78 10.60 13.49
CA TRP A 75 -15.95 9.67 12.40
C TRP A 75 -17.42 9.74 11.97
N SER A 76 -17.77 10.78 11.20
CA SER A 76 -18.95 10.70 10.40
C SER A 76 -18.76 9.51 9.45
N PHE A 77 -19.59 8.50 9.61
CA PHE A 77 -19.56 7.23 8.87
C PHE A 77 -19.79 7.38 7.35
N THR A 78 -19.87 8.57 6.84
CA THR A 78 -19.76 8.92 5.42
C THR A 78 -18.34 9.44 5.18
N PRO A 79 -17.35 8.56 4.85
CA PRO A 79 -16.04 9.06 4.46
C PRO A 79 -16.26 9.93 3.22
N PRO A 80 -15.79 11.18 3.20
CA PRO A 80 -15.88 12.01 2.01
C PRO A 80 -15.26 11.22 0.86
N LEU A 81 -15.94 11.21 -0.30
CA LEU A 81 -15.52 10.45 -1.50
C LEU A 81 -14.02 10.61 -1.81
N GLY A 82 -13.45 11.80 -1.49
CA GLY A 82 -12.02 12.04 -1.61
C GLY A 82 -11.14 11.14 -0.74
N TYR A 83 -11.60 10.76 0.46
CA TYR A 83 -10.82 9.88 1.34
C TYR A 83 -10.77 8.45 0.80
N VAL A 84 -11.91 7.95 0.29
CA VAL A 84 -12.00 6.62 -0.32
C VAL A 84 -11.18 6.58 -1.62
N ALA A 85 -11.25 7.64 -2.42
CA ALA A 85 -10.46 7.76 -3.65
C ALA A 85 -8.95 7.80 -3.34
N GLY A 86 -8.51 8.62 -2.38
CA GLY A 86 -7.11 8.68 -1.93
C GLY A 86 -6.58 7.34 -1.43
N TRP A 87 -7.37 6.63 -0.60
CA TRP A 87 -7.06 5.28 -0.16
C TRP A 87 -6.94 4.29 -1.32
N GLY A 88 -7.88 4.35 -2.29
CA GLY A 88 -7.85 3.53 -3.49
C GLY A 88 -6.61 3.77 -4.36
N VAL A 89 -6.22 5.04 -4.55
CA VAL A 89 -5.01 5.42 -5.28
C VAL A 89 -3.76 4.89 -4.55
N MET A 90 -3.69 5.04 -3.23
CA MET A 90 -2.60 4.49 -2.42
C MET A 90 -2.49 2.97 -2.56
N LEU A 91 -3.61 2.24 -2.45
CA LEU A 91 -3.63 0.79 -2.67
C LEU A 91 -3.16 0.41 -4.08
N ALA A 92 -3.60 1.14 -5.11
CA ALA A 92 -3.19 0.90 -6.48
C ALA A 92 -1.70 1.16 -6.69
N ALA A 93 -1.15 2.23 -6.10
CA ALA A 93 0.26 2.57 -6.17
C ALA A 93 1.16 1.52 -5.52
N MET A 94 0.84 1.11 -4.29
CA MET A 94 1.72 0.26 -3.48
C MET A 94 1.44 -1.23 -3.65
N MET A 95 0.16 -1.62 -3.71
CA MET A 95 -0.27 -3.01 -3.56
C MET A 95 -0.66 -3.70 -4.87
N ALA A 96 -0.97 -2.96 -5.95
CA ALA A 96 -1.35 -3.59 -7.22
C ALA A 96 -0.26 -4.51 -7.80
N PRO A 97 1.05 -4.18 -7.77
CA PRO A 97 2.09 -5.10 -8.26
C PRO A 97 2.12 -6.44 -7.50
N LEU A 98 1.74 -6.42 -6.21
CA LEU A 98 1.70 -7.62 -5.37
C LEU A 98 0.56 -8.56 -5.74
N LEU A 99 -0.49 -8.04 -6.37
CA LEU A 99 -1.66 -8.80 -6.79
C LEU A 99 -1.41 -9.56 -8.12
N ILE A 100 -0.42 -9.19 -8.91
CA ILE A 100 -0.13 -9.80 -10.23
C ILE A 100 -0.10 -11.34 -10.21
N PRO A 101 0.56 -12.03 -9.24
CA PRO A 101 0.58 -13.49 -9.21
C PRO A 101 -0.82 -14.11 -9.05
N ALA A 102 -1.65 -13.55 -8.15
CA ALA A 102 -3.01 -14.04 -7.93
C ALA A 102 -3.92 -13.79 -9.14
N LEU A 103 -3.83 -12.61 -9.77
CA LEU A 103 -4.57 -12.30 -11.00
C LEU A 103 -4.17 -13.23 -12.15
N ARG A 104 -2.88 -13.51 -12.29
CA ARG A 104 -2.40 -14.47 -13.31
C ARG A 104 -2.96 -15.86 -13.04
N HIS A 105 -2.94 -16.32 -11.81
CA HIS A 105 -3.49 -17.62 -11.43
C HIS A 105 -4.98 -17.67 -11.75
N ALA A 106 -5.77 -16.68 -11.34
CA ALA A 106 -7.20 -16.59 -11.66
C ALA A 106 -7.45 -16.60 -13.18
N TYR A 107 -6.71 -15.79 -13.93
CA TYR A 107 -6.86 -15.68 -15.38
C TYR A 107 -6.53 -16.98 -16.12
N THR A 108 -5.46 -17.67 -15.73
CA THR A 108 -5.01 -18.90 -16.39
C THR A 108 -5.87 -20.11 -16.06
N ARG A 109 -6.45 -20.14 -14.86
CA ARG A 109 -7.28 -21.26 -14.37
C ARG A 109 -8.76 -21.09 -14.69
N SER A 110 -9.20 -19.91 -15.12
CA SER A 110 -10.58 -19.64 -15.48
C SER A 110 -10.85 -19.88 -16.98
N LEU A 111 -12.05 -20.34 -17.30
CA LEU A 111 -12.53 -20.49 -18.67
C LEU A 111 -12.53 -19.14 -19.40
N ALA A 112 -12.34 -19.15 -20.72
CA ALA A 112 -12.17 -17.94 -21.53
C ALA A 112 -13.29 -16.90 -21.30
N GLY A 113 -14.56 -17.31 -21.28
CA GLY A 113 -15.70 -16.42 -21.05
C GLY A 113 -15.85 -15.90 -19.61
N ARG A 114 -15.13 -16.48 -18.64
CA ARG A 114 -15.21 -16.10 -17.21
C ARG A 114 -13.98 -15.38 -16.68
N ARG A 115 -12.92 -15.26 -17.47
CA ARG A 115 -11.65 -14.68 -17.06
C ARG A 115 -11.79 -13.27 -16.48
N GLY A 116 -12.55 -12.42 -17.14
CA GLY A 116 -12.79 -11.05 -16.66
C GLY A 116 -13.49 -11.02 -15.31
N ARG A 117 -14.55 -11.84 -15.15
CA ARG A 117 -15.29 -11.96 -13.88
C ARG A 117 -14.40 -12.49 -12.75
N ALA A 118 -13.60 -13.53 -12.98
CA ALA A 118 -12.70 -14.07 -11.99
C ALA A 118 -11.66 -13.04 -11.53
N VAL A 119 -11.04 -12.31 -12.47
CA VAL A 119 -10.10 -11.23 -12.19
C VAL A 119 -10.77 -10.11 -11.37
N ALA A 120 -11.99 -9.69 -11.74
CA ALA A 120 -12.75 -8.68 -11.03
C ALA A 120 -13.06 -9.12 -9.58
N LEU A 121 -13.54 -10.36 -9.37
CA LEU A 121 -13.85 -10.88 -8.04
C LEU A 121 -12.62 -10.97 -7.15
N VAL A 122 -11.48 -11.42 -7.69
CA VAL A 122 -10.19 -11.44 -6.95
C VAL A 122 -9.79 -10.02 -6.56
N THR A 123 -9.91 -9.04 -7.48
CA THR A 123 -9.53 -7.65 -7.22
C THR A 123 -10.43 -7.01 -6.17
N VAL A 124 -11.76 -7.22 -6.27
CA VAL A 124 -12.74 -6.69 -5.30
C VAL A 124 -12.49 -7.27 -3.91
N ALA A 125 -12.35 -8.60 -3.79
CA ALA A 125 -12.09 -9.24 -2.51
C ALA A 125 -10.76 -8.76 -1.89
N TYR A 126 -9.74 -8.55 -2.71
CA TYR A 126 -8.47 -7.99 -2.29
C TYR A 126 -8.63 -6.56 -1.77
N ALA A 127 -9.32 -5.69 -2.52
CA ALA A 127 -9.53 -4.30 -2.14
C ALA A 127 -10.36 -4.17 -0.85
N VAL A 128 -11.45 -4.94 -0.72
CA VAL A 128 -12.29 -4.96 0.50
C VAL A 128 -11.49 -5.38 1.72
N THR A 129 -10.70 -6.44 1.61
CA THR A 129 -9.85 -6.92 2.72
C THR A 129 -8.81 -5.89 3.12
N TRP A 130 -8.17 -5.22 2.15
CA TRP A 130 -7.20 -4.15 2.42
C TRP A 130 -7.85 -2.91 3.01
N THR A 131 -9.05 -2.55 2.59
CA THR A 131 -9.79 -1.41 3.16
C THR A 131 -10.15 -1.69 4.61
N ALA A 132 -10.64 -2.90 4.92
CA ALA A 132 -10.89 -3.30 6.30
C ALA A 132 -9.62 -3.28 7.17
N GLY A 133 -8.51 -3.82 6.65
CA GLY A 133 -7.20 -3.75 7.31
C GLY A 133 -6.69 -2.32 7.48
N GLY A 134 -6.95 -1.46 6.50
CA GLY A 134 -6.58 -0.05 6.52
C GLY A 134 -7.26 0.74 7.64
N VAL A 135 -8.55 0.50 7.86
CA VAL A 135 -9.26 1.07 9.01
C VAL A 135 -8.55 0.72 10.31
N GLY A 136 -8.20 -0.56 10.49
CA GLY A 136 -7.43 -1.02 11.65
C GLY A 136 -6.07 -0.33 11.79
N LEU A 137 -5.34 -0.13 10.67
CA LEU A 137 -4.05 0.57 10.67
C LEU A 137 -4.17 2.04 11.05
N VAL A 138 -5.16 2.75 10.51
CA VAL A 138 -5.40 4.16 10.83
C VAL A 138 -5.78 4.29 12.31
N THR A 139 -6.64 3.43 12.83
CA THR A 139 -6.99 3.39 14.25
C THR A 139 -5.75 3.14 15.12
N LEU A 140 -4.94 2.15 14.77
CA LEU A 140 -3.71 1.84 15.48
C LEU A 140 -2.71 3.01 15.45
N ALA A 141 -2.56 3.67 14.31
CA ALA A 141 -1.69 4.85 14.17
C ALA A 141 -2.20 6.00 15.05
N SER A 142 -3.51 6.21 15.13
CA SER A 142 -4.12 7.22 16.00
C SER A 142 -3.83 6.93 17.48
N VAL A 143 -4.04 5.69 17.91
CA VAL A 143 -3.73 5.25 19.29
C VAL A 143 -2.26 5.44 19.61
N ILE A 144 -1.34 5.05 18.72
CA ILE A 144 0.09 5.25 18.95
C ILE A 144 0.41 6.75 19.12
N ARG A 145 -0.12 7.61 18.24
CA ARG A 145 0.12 9.06 18.33
C ARG A 145 -0.41 9.66 19.63
N THR A 146 -1.59 9.26 20.08
CA THR A 146 -2.15 9.73 21.36
C THR A 146 -1.33 9.28 22.57
N LEU A 147 -0.82 8.05 22.54
CA LEU A 147 -0.02 7.49 23.65
C LEU A 147 1.42 8.02 23.68
N THR A 148 2.01 8.32 22.53
CA THR A 148 3.43 8.72 22.46
C THR A 148 3.63 10.23 22.46
N GLY A 149 2.61 11.02 22.13
CA GLY A 149 2.63 12.49 22.07
C GLY A 149 3.44 13.03 20.90
N PRO A 150 4.75 13.39 21.07
CA PRO A 150 5.53 14.01 20.01
C PRO A 150 5.72 13.14 18.75
N PRO A 151 5.76 13.73 17.52
CA PRO A 151 5.86 12.97 16.26
C PRO A 151 7.09 12.06 16.16
N HIS A 152 8.22 12.47 16.74
CA HIS A 152 9.46 11.67 16.72
C HIS A 152 9.35 10.40 17.59
N THR A 153 8.65 10.46 18.71
CA THR A 153 8.40 9.29 19.58
C THR A 153 7.43 8.32 18.91
N ALA A 154 6.37 8.83 18.25
CA ALA A 154 5.46 8.02 17.45
C ALA A 154 6.21 7.30 16.31
N LEU A 155 7.09 8.01 15.60
CA LEU A 155 7.94 7.43 14.56
C LEU A 155 8.85 6.34 15.12
N ALA A 156 9.54 6.61 16.23
CA ALA A 156 10.43 5.64 16.87
C ALA A 156 9.66 4.38 17.29
N ALA A 157 8.47 4.54 17.88
CA ALA A 157 7.59 3.42 18.22
C ALA A 157 7.16 2.62 16.97
N GLY A 158 6.76 3.30 15.89
CA GLY A 158 6.41 2.66 14.63
C GLY A 158 7.55 1.87 14.00
N ILE A 159 8.76 2.45 13.99
CA ILE A 159 9.97 1.77 13.51
C ILE A 159 10.27 0.55 14.38
N ALA A 160 10.19 0.66 15.70
CA ALA A 160 10.42 -0.47 16.61
C ALA A 160 9.42 -1.61 16.35
N VAL A 161 8.12 -1.31 16.19
CA VAL A 161 7.09 -2.29 15.81
C VAL A 161 7.41 -2.92 14.46
N ALA A 162 7.81 -2.11 13.47
CA ALA A 162 8.14 -2.60 12.14
C ALA A 162 9.36 -3.54 12.16
N LEU A 163 10.44 -3.17 12.86
CA LEU A 163 11.64 -4.00 12.99
C LEU A 163 11.36 -5.31 13.75
N MET A 164 10.62 -5.22 14.84
CA MET A 164 10.20 -6.41 15.59
C MET A 164 9.38 -7.36 14.71
N TRP A 165 8.38 -6.83 13.98
CA TRP A 165 7.58 -7.62 13.06
C TRP A 165 8.42 -8.24 11.95
N GLN A 166 9.39 -7.49 11.38
CA GLN A 166 10.29 -7.98 10.36
C GLN A 166 11.12 -9.19 10.79
N ALA A 167 11.42 -9.31 12.09
CA ALA A 167 12.17 -10.43 12.64
C ALA A 167 11.29 -11.66 12.96
N THR A 168 9.95 -11.52 12.97
CA THR A 168 9.07 -12.59 13.43
C THR A 168 8.94 -13.76 12.43
N PRO A 169 8.81 -15.00 12.94
CA PRO A 169 8.49 -16.16 12.10
C PRO A 169 7.08 -16.05 11.47
N LEU A 170 6.17 -15.28 12.08
CA LEU A 170 4.82 -15.04 11.56
C LEU A 170 4.86 -14.32 10.22
N LYS A 171 5.66 -13.26 10.11
CA LYS A 171 5.86 -12.57 8.83
C LYS A 171 6.32 -13.55 7.75
N GLN A 172 7.30 -14.39 8.05
CA GLN A 172 7.80 -15.37 7.08
C GLN A 172 6.72 -16.37 6.67
N ARG A 173 5.87 -16.80 7.61
CA ARG A 173 4.70 -17.64 7.29
C ARG A 173 3.73 -16.93 6.35
N CYS A 174 3.47 -15.62 6.58
CA CYS A 174 2.62 -14.82 5.69
C CYS A 174 3.21 -14.73 4.28
N LEU A 175 4.51 -14.44 4.15
CA LEU A 175 5.21 -14.39 2.87
C LEU A 175 5.14 -15.74 2.12
N ASN A 176 5.40 -16.85 2.82
CA ASN A 176 5.35 -18.19 2.25
C ASN A 176 3.94 -18.59 1.80
N ARG A 177 2.91 -18.24 2.60
CA ARG A 177 1.51 -18.57 2.28
C ARG A 177 0.96 -17.72 1.13
N ARG A 178 1.38 -16.46 1.01
CA ARG A 178 1.02 -15.61 -0.12
C ARG A 178 1.43 -16.21 -1.47
N ALA A 179 2.53 -16.95 -1.51
CA ALA A 179 3.02 -17.61 -2.73
C ALA A 179 2.19 -18.84 -3.13
N ARG A 180 1.32 -19.35 -2.25
CA ARG A 180 0.50 -20.54 -2.51
C ARG A 180 -0.85 -20.12 -3.08
N HIS A 181 -1.23 -20.72 -4.21
CA HIS A 181 -2.50 -20.47 -4.86
C HIS A 181 -3.33 -21.76 -4.86
N PRO A 182 -4.54 -21.76 -4.25
CA PRO A 182 -5.41 -22.92 -4.23
C PRO A 182 -5.96 -23.22 -5.63
N PRO A 183 -6.40 -24.46 -5.90
CA PRO A 183 -7.13 -24.78 -7.13
C PRO A 183 -8.43 -23.99 -7.18
N LEU A 184 -8.85 -23.63 -8.39
CA LEU A 184 -10.10 -22.92 -8.64
C LEU A 184 -11.08 -23.86 -9.34
N ALA A 185 -12.34 -23.87 -8.91
CA ALA A 185 -13.41 -24.56 -9.61
C ALA A 185 -13.63 -23.97 -11.01
N ALA A 186 -13.96 -24.81 -11.99
CA ALA A 186 -14.11 -24.38 -13.37
C ALA A 186 -15.44 -23.68 -13.65
N PHE A 187 -16.54 -24.04 -12.93
CA PHE A 187 -17.91 -23.67 -13.26
C PHE A 187 -18.72 -23.18 -12.08
N GLY A 188 -19.80 -22.46 -12.39
CA GLY A 188 -20.88 -22.11 -11.47
C GLY A 188 -20.46 -21.15 -10.35
N ARG A 189 -21.27 -21.15 -9.29
CA ARG A 189 -21.06 -20.32 -8.08
C ARG A 189 -19.79 -20.70 -7.32
N ALA A 190 -19.39 -21.97 -7.38
CA ALA A 190 -18.17 -22.45 -6.76
C ALA A 190 -16.93 -21.71 -7.29
N ALA A 191 -16.84 -21.48 -8.60
CA ALA A 191 -15.75 -20.72 -9.19
C ALA A 191 -15.71 -19.24 -8.76
N ASP A 192 -16.88 -18.62 -8.52
CA ASP A 192 -16.95 -17.25 -8.01
C ASP A 192 -16.51 -17.17 -6.54
N VAL A 193 -16.96 -18.12 -5.73
CA VAL A 193 -16.54 -18.23 -4.30
C VAL A 193 -15.04 -18.48 -4.20
N ASP A 194 -14.49 -19.37 -5.04
CA ASP A 194 -13.06 -19.65 -5.05
C ASP A 194 -12.24 -18.42 -5.49
N ALA A 195 -12.74 -17.63 -6.45
CA ALA A 195 -12.11 -16.37 -6.85
C ALA A 195 -12.10 -15.34 -5.69
N LEU A 196 -13.22 -15.20 -4.97
CA LEU A 196 -13.32 -14.34 -3.79
C LEU A 196 -12.38 -14.82 -2.67
N ARG A 197 -12.35 -16.13 -2.41
CA ARG A 197 -11.45 -16.73 -1.41
C ARG A 197 -9.98 -16.53 -1.78
N LEU A 198 -9.64 -16.67 -3.07
CA LEU A 198 -8.29 -16.40 -3.55
C LEU A 198 -7.90 -14.94 -3.31
N GLY A 199 -8.75 -13.97 -3.68
CA GLY A 199 -8.51 -12.55 -3.47
C GLY A 199 -8.36 -12.18 -2.00
N GLY A 200 -9.32 -12.60 -1.16
CA GLY A 200 -9.32 -12.34 0.27
C GLY A 200 -8.15 -12.99 1.00
N SER A 201 -7.87 -14.27 0.75
CA SER A 201 -6.73 -14.96 1.37
C SER A 201 -5.40 -14.35 0.94
N HIS A 202 -5.24 -14.01 -0.36
CA HIS A 202 -4.02 -13.33 -0.83
C HIS A 202 -3.85 -11.97 -0.16
N ALA A 203 -4.93 -11.19 0.00
CA ALA A 203 -4.92 -9.92 0.72
C ALA A 203 -4.54 -10.08 2.19
N LEU A 204 -5.11 -11.06 2.90
CA LEU A 204 -4.78 -11.33 4.31
C LEU A 204 -3.30 -11.66 4.50
N TRP A 205 -2.74 -12.53 3.67
CA TRP A 205 -1.32 -12.87 3.75
C TRP A 205 -0.42 -11.72 3.31
N CYS A 206 -0.85 -10.93 2.32
CA CYS A 206 -0.16 -9.71 1.91
C CYS A 206 -0.15 -8.69 3.05
N PHE A 207 -1.30 -8.39 3.63
CA PHE A 207 -1.46 -7.51 4.77
C PHE A 207 -0.60 -7.98 5.95
N GLY A 208 -0.73 -9.25 6.34
CA GLY A 208 0.07 -9.84 7.43
C GLY A 208 1.59 -9.75 7.20
N SER A 209 2.05 -9.68 5.95
CA SER A 209 3.49 -9.54 5.67
C SER A 209 4.00 -8.10 5.78
N CYS A 210 3.16 -7.07 5.60
CA CYS A 210 3.62 -5.68 5.45
C CYS A 210 2.91 -4.64 6.34
N TRP A 211 1.88 -5.01 7.13
CA TRP A 211 1.08 -4.06 7.93
C TRP A 211 1.94 -3.15 8.82
N ALA A 212 2.96 -3.72 9.47
CA ALA A 212 3.83 -2.96 10.37
C ALA A 212 4.71 -1.93 9.62
N LEU A 213 5.12 -2.26 8.38
CA LEU A 213 5.81 -1.29 7.52
C LEU A 213 4.87 -0.19 7.04
N MET A 214 3.61 -0.53 6.75
CA MET A 214 2.58 0.43 6.34
C MET A 214 2.17 1.38 7.47
N LEU A 215 2.38 0.98 8.72
CA LEU A 215 2.12 1.82 9.89
C LEU A 215 3.07 3.03 9.95
N VAL A 216 4.33 2.86 9.54
CA VAL A 216 5.36 3.91 9.64
C VAL A 216 4.97 5.20 8.89
N PRO A 217 4.58 5.19 7.61
CA PRO A 217 4.17 6.41 6.91
C PRO A 217 2.89 7.03 7.48
N LEU A 218 2.02 6.26 8.15
CA LEU A 218 0.81 6.79 8.79
C LEU A 218 1.11 7.58 10.07
N LEU A 219 2.27 7.37 10.69
CA LEU A 219 2.68 8.06 11.93
C LEU A 219 3.32 9.43 11.68
N VAL A 220 3.81 9.70 10.46
CA VAL A 220 4.56 10.92 10.13
C VAL A 220 3.98 11.58 8.87
N PRO A 221 2.97 12.45 9.02
CA PRO A 221 2.31 13.10 7.89
C PRO A 221 3.27 13.90 6.98
N ALA A 222 4.23 14.61 7.56
CA ALA A 222 5.17 15.47 6.84
C ALA A 222 6.07 14.71 5.82
N TRP A 223 6.37 13.44 6.08
CA TRP A 223 7.24 12.59 5.24
C TRP A 223 6.47 11.41 4.62
N HIS A 224 5.14 11.47 4.65
CA HIS A 224 4.26 10.38 4.26
C HIS A 224 4.61 9.79 2.89
N LEU A 225 4.70 10.60 1.84
CA LEU A 225 4.98 10.13 0.48
C LEU A 225 6.39 9.53 0.33
N GLY A 226 7.41 10.16 0.91
CA GLY A 226 8.77 9.64 0.87
C GLY A 226 8.87 8.27 1.55
N LEU A 227 8.26 8.13 2.72
CA LEU A 227 8.19 6.85 3.44
C LEU A 227 7.38 5.81 2.68
N MET A 228 6.29 6.20 2.01
CA MET A 228 5.52 5.28 1.15
C MET A 228 6.35 4.74 -0.01
N VAL A 229 7.18 5.57 -0.65
CA VAL A 229 8.09 5.11 -1.71
C VAL A 229 9.07 4.08 -1.16
N VAL A 230 9.74 4.39 -0.03
CA VAL A 230 10.70 3.49 0.61
C VAL A 230 10.05 2.17 1.01
N VAL A 231 8.89 2.22 1.66
CA VAL A 231 8.14 1.03 2.08
C VAL A 231 7.69 0.21 0.87
N SER A 232 7.22 0.85 -0.20
CA SER A 232 6.81 0.15 -1.43
C SER A 232 7.95 -0.60 -2.07
N LEU A 233 9.11 0.05 -2.22
CA LEU A 233 10.32 -0.57 -2.77
C LEU A 233 10.77 -1.75 -1.91
N TRP A 234 10.71 -1.60 -0.59
CA TRP A 234 11.02 -2.69 0.33
C TRP A 234 10.08 -3.88 0.15
N VAL A 235 8.76 -3.66 0.22
CA VAL A 235 7.74 -4.70 0.08
C VAL A 235 7.79 -5.38 -1.30
N TRP A 236 8.06 -4.61 -2.37
CA TRP A 236 8.25 -5.19 -3.70
C TRP A 236 9.53 -6.01 -3.80
N SER A 237 10.61 -5.59 -3.14
CA SER A 237 11.86 -6.34 -3.11
C SER A 237 11.73 -7.68 -2.38
N GLU A 238 10.93 -7.73 -1.31
CA GLU A 238 10.62 -8.98 -0.60
C GLU A 238 9.89 -10.02 -1.47
N GLN A 239 9.17 -9.59 -2.51
CA GLN A 239 8.55 -10.53 -3.46
C GLN A 239 9.57 -11.31 -4.31
N LEU A 240 10.77 -10.79 -4.46
CA LEU A 240 11.83 -11.44 -5.23
C LEU A 240 12.56 -12.50 -4.41
N GLU A 241 12.34 -12.51 -3.08
CA GLU A 241 12.95 -13.50 -2.20
C GLU A 241 12.28 -14.87 -2.32
N ARG A 242 13.06 -15.92 -2.07
CA ARG A 242 12.54 -17.29 -2.05
C ARG A 242 11.83 -17.59 -0.73
N PRO A 243 10.86 -18.52 -0.74
CA PRO A 243 10.30 -19.05 0.50
C PRO A 243 11.42 -19.55 1.42
N ALA A 244 11.38 -19.13 2.68
CA ALA A 244 12.40 -19.50 3.66
C ALA A 244 11.74 -20.17 4.89
N VAL A 245 12.53 -20.91 5.65
CA VAL A 245 12.07 -21.51 6.89
C VAL A 245 11.74 -20.39 7.90
N PRO A 246 10.53 -20.41 8.50
CA PRO A 246 10.16 -19.43 9.50
C PRO A 246 11.10 -19.50 10.72
N GLY A 247 11.68 -18.38 11.10
CA GLY A 247 12.58 -18.25 12.22
C GLY A 247 12.72 -16.79 12.65
N TRP A 248 13.25 -16.56 13.85
CA TRP A 248 13.56 -15.22 14.35
C TRP A 248 14.83 -14.69 13.66
N ARG A 249 14.66 -14.01 12.53
CA ARG A 249 15.77 -13.44 11.74
C ARG A 249 15.29 -12.18 11.02
N LEU A 250 16.05 -11.11 11.09
CA LEU A 250 15.87 -9.96 10.21
C LEU A 250 16.24 -10.38 8.79
N GLN A 251 15.26 -10.39 7.90
CA GLN A 251 15.45 -10.78 6.51
C GLN A 251 15.58 -9.53 5.66
N ALA A 252 16.81 -9.24 5.24
CA ALA A 252 17.04 -8.22 4.23
C ALA A 252 16.74 -8.79 2.82
N PRO A 253 16.23 -7.99 1.88
CA PRO A 253 15.96 -8.42 0.51
C PRO A 253 17.26 -8.52 -0.33
N VAL A 254 18.12 -9.48 0.03
CA VAL A 254 19.46 -9.67 -0.53
C VAL A 254 19.41 -10.00 -2.02
N ARG A 255 18.37 -10.75 -2.45
CA ARG A 255 18.21 -11.14 -3.85
C ARG A 255 17.86 -9.95 -4.72
N ALA A 256 16.99 -9.06 -4.25
CA ALA A 256 16.67 -7.82 -4.95
C ALA A 256 17.92 -6.96 -5.17
N LEU A 257 18.76 -6.82 -4.14
CA LEU A 257 20.03 -6.10 -4.23
C LEU A 257 20.99 -6.75 -5.23
N ARG A 258 21.10 -8.09 -5.25
CA ARG A 258 21.94 -8.81 -6.22
C ARG A 258 21.46 -8.59 -7.66
N VAL A 259 20.15 -8.68 -7.90
CA VAL A 259 19.55 -8.43 -9.22
C VAL A 259 19.77 -6.98 -9.66
N ALA A 260 19.55 -6.02 -8.76
CA ALA A 260 19.77 -4.61 -9.06
C ALA A 260 21.24 -4.33 -9.40
N ARG A 261 22.18 -4.87 -8.63
CA ARG A 261 23.64 -4.75 -8.92
C ARG A 261 24.04 -5.39 -10.24
N ALA A 262 23.52 -6.60 -10.55
CA ALA A 262 23.79 -7.27 -11.82
C ALA A 262 23.28 -6.44 -13.01
N ARG A 263 22.07 -5.86 -12.87
CA ARG A 263 21.49 -5.02 -13.93
C ARG A 263 22.25 -3.71 -14.10
N ALA A 264 22.70 -3.10 -13.01
CA ALA A 264 23.52 -1.88 -13.06
C ALA A 264 24.87 -2.13 -13.74
N ARG A 265 25.48 -3.30 -13.52
CA ARG A 265 26.72 -3.70 -14.21
C ARG A 265 26.48 -3.88 -15.72
N SER A 266 25.43 -4.62 -16.11
CA SER A 266 25.12 -4.83 -17.53
C SER A 266 24.84 -3.53 -18.29
N LEU A 267 24.19 -2.56 -17.62
CA LEU A 267 23.95 -1.22 -18.21
C LEU A 267 25.25 -0.42 -18.37
N ARG A 268 26.22 -0.57 -17.46
CA ARG A 268 27.54 0.06 -17.58
C ARG A 268 28.38 -0.56 -18.70
N GLU A 269 28.29 -1.88 -18.85
CA GLU A 269 28.98 -2.63 -19.90
C GLU A 269 28.38 -2.39 -21.30
N SER A 270 27.07 -2.07 -21.38
CA SER A 270 26.36 -1.71 -22.61
C SER A 270 26.46 -0.21 -22.97
N GLY A 271 27.17 0.59 -22.20
CA GLY A 271 27.48 1.98 -22.51
C GLY A 271 28.30 2.10 -23.80
N PRO A 272 28.28 3.25 -24.50
CA PRO A 272 28.80 3.40 -25.84
C PRO A 272 30.33 3.25 -25.88
N SER A 273 30.79 2.00 -25.95
CA SER A 273 32.18 1.66 -26.26
C SER A 273 32.21 1.05 -27.64
N SER A 274 32.73 1.82 -28.57
CA SER A 274 33.18 1.52 -29.94
C SER A 274 32.28 2.05 -31.06
N VAL A 275 32.24 3.37 -31.19
CA VAL A 275 32.42 3.92 -32.54
C VAL A 275 33.91 4.20 -32.66
N ALA A 276 34.73 3.14 -32.78
CA ALA A 276 36.04 3.24 -33.37
C ALA A 276 35.82 3.21 -34.87
N ALA A 277 36.00 4.36 -35.53
CA ALA A 277 36.00 4.49 -36.97
C ALA A 277 37.04 3.57 -37.61
N PRO A 278 36.71 2.90 -38.72
CA PRO A 278 37.74 2.30 -39.54
C PRO A 278 38.49 3.40 -40.30
N VAL A 279 39.81 3.37 -40.21
CA VAL A 279 40.74 4.09 -41.05
C VAL A 279 40.75 3.43 -42.43
#